data_530d805b5cd90f4fb3e2cd1f8e9a01a1
#
_entry.id   530d805b5cd90f4fb3e2cd1f8e9a01a1
#
_cell.length_a   1.000
_cell.length_b   1.000
_cell.length_c   1.000
_cell.angle_alpha   90.00
_cell.angle_beta   90.00
_cell.angle_gamma   90.00
#
_symmetry.space_group_name_H-M   'P 1'
#
loop_
_entity.id
_entity.type
_entity.pdbx_description
1 polymer ?
#
loop_
_entity_poly.entity_id
_entity_poly.type
_entity_poly.pdbx_seq_one_letter_code
_entity_poly.pdbx_strand_id
1 'polypeptide(L)'
;MEKLYYSIGEVAGILDESVSLVRFWSNSFPKFIKPQRNAKGNRQFTAADVETFKQIHHLVKDRGLTLEGAALQLADDRRPVDRSVRAIDSLKQIRAQLMEIKKNIS
;
A
#
# COMPACT_ATOMS: atom_id res chain seq x y z
N MET A 1 10.30 11.84 -20.15
CA MET A 1 10.29 12.67 -18.91
C MET A 1 9.40 12.03 -17.86
N GLU A 2 9.95 11.84 -16.69
CA GLU A 2 9.14 11.34 -15.61
C GLU A 2 8.18 12.41 -15.13
N LYS A 3 6.96 12.00 -14.86
CA LYS A 3 5.94 12.86 -14.36
C LYS A 3 6.15 13.07 -12.86
N LEU A 4 6.15 14.31 -12.41
CA LEU A 4 6.34 14.63 -10.99
C LEU A 4 5.09 14.35 -10.16
N TYR A 5 3.92 14.60 -10.74
CA TYR A 5 2.66 14.45 -10.03
C TYR A 5 1.61 13.78 -10.92
N TYR A 6 0.74 13.04 -10.25
CA TYR A 6 -0.38 12.35 -10.89
C TYR A 6 -1.69 12.85 -10.28
N SER A 7 -2.69 13.06 -11.11
CA SER A 7 -4.03 13.37 -10.61
C SER A 7 -4.70 12.11 -10.07
N ILE A 8 -5.77 12.28 -9.30
CA ILE A 8 -6.52 11.14 -8.79
C ILE A 8 -7.10 10.30 -9.93
N GLY A 9 -7.53 10.95 -11.02
CA GLY A 9 -8.02 10.25 -12.21
C GLY A 9 -6.94 9.42 -12.89
N GLU A 10 -5.72 9.95 -12.95
CA GLU A 10 -4.60 9.22 -13.51
C GLU A 10 -4.23 8.00 -12.67
N VAL A 11 -4.24 8.13 -11.35
CA VAL A 11 -3.99 7.00 -10.45
C VAL A 11 -5.06 5.94 -10.64
N ALA A 12 -6.32 6.34 -10.71
CA ALA A 12 -7.42 5.42 -10.94
C ALA A 12 -7.24 4.65 -12.26
N GLY A 13 -6.81 5.35 -13.31
CA GLY A 13 -6.53 4.72 -14.60
C GLY A 13 -5.39 3.71 -14.53
N ILE A 14 -4.33 4.05 -13.80
CA ILE A 14 -3.18 3.15 -13.61
C ILE A 14 -3.61 1.86 -12.89
N LEU A 15 -4.48 1.98 -11.89
CA LEU A 15 -4.94 0.85 -11.10
C LEU A 15 -6.13 0.12 -11.73
N ASP A 16 -6.72 0.69 -12.76
CA ASP A 16 -7.96 0.21 -13.37
C ASP A 16 -9.08 0.11 -12.33
N GLU A 17 -9.19 1.16 -11.52
CA GLU A 17 -10.19 1.28 -10.46
C GLU A 17 -10.91 2.62 -10.54
N SER A 18 -11.99 2.78 -9.78
CA SER A 18 -12.75 4.02 -9.76
C SER A 18 -12.00 5.12 -9.01
N VAL A 19 -12.29 6.36 -9.37
CA VAL A 19 -11.78 7.54 -8.64
C VAL A 19 -12.26 7.51 -7.18
N SER A 20 -13.49 7.07 -6.96
CA SER A 20 -14.04 6.94 -5.59
C SER A 20 -13.23 6.01 -4.72
N LEU A 21 -12.79 4.87 -5.28
CA LEU A 21 -11.97 3.91 -4.53
C LEU A 21 -10.60 4.49 -4.22
N VAL A 22 -9.97 5.14 -5.20
CA VAL A 22 -8.66 5.78 -4.99
C VAL A 22 -8.76 6.85 -3.90
N ARG A 23 -9.82 7.66 -3.94
CA ARG A 23 -10.06 8.67 -2.90
C ARG A 23 -10.23 8.03 -1.53
N PHE A 24 -10.99 6.94 -1.46
CA PHE A 24 -11.22 6.20 -0.23
C PHE A 24 -9.89 5.68 0.32
N TRP A 25 -9.06 5.07 -0.52
CA TRP A 25 -7.75 4.57 -0.10
C TRP A 25 -6.80 5.69 0.32
N SER A 26 -6.83 6.81 -0.40
CA SER A 26 -6.03 7.99 -0.02
C SER A 26 -6.37 8.46 1.39
N ASN A 27 -7.64 8.44 1.74
CA ASN A 27 -8.08 8.83 3.09
C ASN A 27 -7.83 7.75 4.13
N SER A 28 -7.80 6.49 3.71
CA SER A 28 -7.64 5.35 4.63
C SER A 28 -6.19 5.10 5.04
N PHE A 29 -5.23 5.57 4.25
CA PHE A 29 -3.80 5.33 4.49
C PHE A 29 -3.01 6.64 4.64
N PRO A 30 -3.38 7.49 5.62
CA PRO A 30 -2.75 8.82 5.74
C PRO A 30 -1.28 8.79 6.13
N LYS A 31 -0.81 7.68 6.69
CA LYS A 31 0.60 7.51 7.05
C LYS A 31 1.48 7.18 5.84
N PHE A 32 0.89 6.65 4.78
CA PHE A 32 1.63 6.16 3.62
C PHE A 32 1.38 6.99 2.38
N ILE A 33 0.21 7.61 2.26
CA ILE A 33 -0.17 8.41 1.12
C ILE A 33 -0.46 9.82 1.62
N LYS A 34 0.35 10.78 1.18
CA LYS A 34 0.23 12.18 1.59
C LYS A 34 0.03 13.04 0.35
N PRO A 35 -1.22 13.14 -0.12
CA PRO A 35 -1.47 13.92 -1.32
C PRO A 35 -1.18 15.39 -1.08
N GLN A 36 -0.63 16.04 -2.09
CA GLN A 36 -0.47 17.47 -2.13
C GLN A 36 -1.64 18.05 -2.91
N ARG A 37 -1.92 19.33 -2.72
CA ARG A 37 -2.95 19.99 -3.49
C ARG A 37 -2.33 21.00 -4.42
N ASN A 38 -2.80 21.05 -5.67
CA ASN A 38 -2.34 22.06 -6.62
C ASN A 38 -3.04 23.39 -6.36
N ALA A 39 -2.73 24.39 -7.19
CA ALA A 39 -3.30 25.73 -7.06
C ALA A 39 -4.83 25.74 -7.16
N LYS A 40 -5.41 24.74 -7.83
CA LYS A 40 -6.86 24.60 -7.98
C LYS A 40 -7.50 23.80 -6.85
N GLY A 41 -6.71 23.33 -5.87
CA GLY A 41 -7.20 22.54 -4.75
C GLY A 41 -7.39 21.06 -5.05
N ASN A 42 -6.98 20.58 -6.21
CA ASN A 42 -7.07 19.18 -6.59
C ASN A 42 -5.92 18.38 -6.00
N ARG A 43 -6.20 17.13 -5.61
CA ARG A 43 -5.18 16.25 -5.06
C ARG A 43 -4.17 15.85 -6.13
N GLN A 44 -2.90 15.87 -5.74
CA GLN A 44 -1.80 15.41 -6.58
C GLN A 44 -1.00 14.35 -5.81
N PHE A 45 -0.58 13.32 -6.52
CA PHE A 45 0.16 12.21 -5.94
C PHE A 45 1.52 12.09 -6.61
N THR A 46 2.55 11.75 -5.83
CA THR A 46 3.90 11.53 -6.35
C THR A 46 4.01 10.13 -6.94
N ALA A 47 5.11 9.87 -7.65
CA ALA A 47 5.40 8.52 -8.13
C ALA A 47 5.49 7.52 -6.97
N ALA A 48 6.04 7.94 -5.82
CA ALA A 48 6.09 7.11 -4.62
C ALA A 48 4.68 6.76 -4.12
N ASP A 49 3.76 7.73 -4.16
CA ASP A 49 2.38 7.48 -3.79
C ASP A 49 1.72 6.48 -4.74
N VAL A 50 2.01 6.59 -6.04
CA VAL A 50 1.48 5.66 -7.04
C VAL A 50 1.95 4.23 -6.73
N GLU A 51 3.22 4.07 -6.40
CA GLU A 51 3.75 2.75 -6.01
C GLU A 51 3.05 2.22 -4.75
N THR A 52 2.79 3.10 -3.78
CA THR A 52 2.04 2.73 -2.58
C THR A 52 0.63 2.26 -2.94
N PHE A 53 -0.05 2.98 -3.83
CA PHE A 53 -1.38 2.57 -4.30
C PHE A 53 -1.33 1.20 -4.99
N LYS A 54 -0.30 0.93 -5.78
CA LYS A 54 -0.15 -0.38 -6.42
C LYS A 54 0.01 -1.49 -5.38
N GLN A 55 0.76 -1.24 -4.32
CA GLN A 55 0.92 -2.18 -3.22
C GLN A 55 -0.40 -2.41 -2.51
N ILE A 56 -1.15 -1.35 -2.20
CA ILE A 56 -2.47 -1.45 -1.58
C ILE A 56 -3.40 -2.26 -2.47
N HIS A 57 -3.42 -1.96 -3.76
CA HIS A 57 -4.25 -2.66 -4.72
C HIS A 57 -3.96 -4.16 -4.71
N HIS A 58 -2.70 -4.52 -4.74
CA HIS A 58 -2.29 -5.92 -4.68
C HIS A 58 -2.71 -6.58 -3.36
N LEU A 59 -2.46 -5.92 -2.24
CA LEU A 59 -2.75 -6.49 -0.91
C LEU A 59 -4.25 -6.65 -0.69
N VAL A 60 -5.04 -5.68 -1.08
CA VAL A 60 -6.48 -5.68 -0.82
C VAL A 60 -7.24 -6.50 -1.87
N LYS A 61 -6.94 -6.30 -3.15
CA LYS A 61 -7.69 -6.94 -4.25
C LYS A 61 -7.19 -8.33 -4.58
N ASP A 62 -5.87 -8.51 -4.66
CA ASP A 62 -5.31 -9.80 -5.06
C ASP A 62 -5.15 -10.75 -3.89
N ARG A 63 -4.74 -10.23 -2.73
CA ARG A 63 -4.52 -11.05 -1.54
C ARG A 63 -5.68 -11.03 -0.56
N GLY A 64 -6.65 -10.16 -0.76
CA GLY A 64 -7.86 -10.12 0.06
C GLY A 64 -7.65 -9.63 1.48
N LEU A 65 -6.59 -8.85 1.73
CA LEU A 65 -6.34 -8.32 3.07
C LEU A 65 -7.34 -7.22 3.40
N THR A 66 -7.59 -7.05 4.70
CA THR A 66 -8.33 -5.91 5.19
C THR A 66 -7.47 -4.66 5.06
N LEU A 67 -8.08 -3.47 5.20
CA LEU A 67 -7.34 -2.22 5.18
C LEU A 67 -6.30 -2.19 6.30
N GLU A 68 -6.66 -2.68 7.48
CA GLU A 68 -5.74 -2.77 8.61
C GLU A 68 -4.58 -3.71 8.32
N GLY A 69 -4.85 -4.87 7.75
CA GLY A 69 -3.83 -5.83 7.36
C GLY A 69 -2.89 -5.27 6.31
N ALA A 70 -3.44 -4.55 5.32
CA ALA A 70 -2.64 -3.89 4.30
C ALA A 70 -1.75 -2.81 4.92
N ALA A 71 -2.27 -2.03 5.87
CA ALA A 71 -1.49 -1.00 6.54
C ALA A 71 -0.32 -1.60 7.32
N LEU A 72 -0.55 -2.71 8.02
CA LEU A 72 0.50 -3.41 8.75
C LEU A 72 1.58 -3.93 7.79
N GLN A 73 1.18 -4.48 6.66
CA GLN A 73 2.12 -4.99 5.65
C GLN A 73 2.96 -3.86 5.07
N LEU A 74 2.34 -2.71 4.76
CA LEU A 74 3.06 -1.55 4.25
C LEU A 74 4.07 -1.01 5.27
N ALA A 75 3.69 -0.97 6.55
CA ALA A 75 4.58 -0.52 7.61
C ALA A 75 5.81 -1.44 7.72
N ASP A 76 5.60 -2.74 7.58
CA ASP A 76 6.66 -3.73 7.65
C ASP A 76 7.61 -3.59 6.45
N ASP A 77 7.07 -3.41 5.26
CA ASP A 77 7.86 -3.28 4.03
C ASP A 77 8.69 -1.99 4.01
N ARG A 78 8.36 -1.00 4.81
CA ARG A 78 9.05 0.29 4.87
C ARG A 78 10.08 0.39 5.99
N ARG A 79 10.38 -0.69 6.67
CA ARG A 79 11.41 -0.70 7.70
C ARG A 79 12.77 -0.38 7.10
N PRO A 80 13.65 0.29 7.87
CA PRO A 80 14.99 0.62 7.38
C PRO A 80 15.77 -0.62 6.92
N VAL A 81 16.60 -0.43 5.90
CA VAL A 81 17.36 -1.51 5.26
C VAL A 81 18.33 -2.19 6.24
N ASP A 82 18.90 -1.44 7.19
CA ASP A 82 19.80 -1.98 8.20
C ASP A 82 19.12 -3.01 9.11
N ARG A 83 17.80 -3.02 9.13
CA ARG A 83 17.00 -4.02 9.84
C ARG A 83 16.49 -5.11 8.91
N SER A 84 16.87 -5.07 7.66
CA SER A 84 16.31 -5.98 6.65
C SER A 84 16.55 -7.45 6.99
N VAL A 85 17.73 -7.78 7.52
CA VAL A 85 18.05 -9.18 7.89
C VAL A 85 17.10 -9.65 9.00
N ARG A 86 16.91 -8.82 10.03
CA ARG A 86 15.98 -9.15 11.11
C ARG A 86 14.55 -9.19 10.61
N ALA A 87 14.18 -8.26 9.76
CA ALA A 87 12.83 -8.21 9.18
C ALA A 87 12.56 -9.45 8.34
N ILE A 88 13.53 -9.88 7.55
CA ILE A 88 13.41 -11.09 6.74
C ILE A 88 13.23 -12.31 7.63
N ASP A 89 14.04 -12.44 8.68
CA ASP A 89 13.93 -13.55 9.62
C ASP A 89 12.58 -13.53 10.34
N SER A 90 12.13 -12.34 10.77
CA SER A 90 10.83 -12.18 11.42
C SER A 90 9.69 -12.56 10.49
N LEU A 91 9.76 -12.13 9.24
CA LEU A 91 8.75 -12.47 8.24
C LEU A 91 8.69 -13.96 7.98
N LYS A 92 9.84 -14.60 7.89
CA LYS A 92 9.90 -16.05 7.72
C LYS A 92 9.29 -16.78 8.91
N GLN A 93 9.58 -16.32 10.11
CA GLN A 93 9.02 -16.90 11.33
C GLN A 93 7.50 -16.69 11.40
N ILE A 94 7.03 -15.48 11.06
CA ILE A 94 5.60 -15.18 11.04
C ILE A 94 4.89 -16.05 10.02
N ARG A 95 5.46 -16.20 8.83
CA ARG A 95 4.88 -17.07 7.80
C ARG A 95 4.83 -18.52 8.26
N ALA A 96 5.90 -19.01 8.87
CA ALA A 96 5.94 -20.37 9.40
C ALA A 96 4.88 -20.57 10.47
N GLN A 97 4.75 -19.62 11.41
CA GLN A 97 3.74 -19.68 12.46
C GLN A 97 2.34 -19.64 11.89
N LEU A 98 2.08 -18.79 10.91
CA LEU A 98 0.77 -18.72 10.27
C LEU A 98 0.44 -20.02 9.54
N MET A 99 1.40 -20.62 8.88
CA MET A 99 1.20 -21.91 8.22
C MET A 99 0.94 -23.02 9.21
N GLU A 100 1.65 -23.04 10.34
CA GLU A 100 1.42 -24.03 11.42
C GLU A 100 0.03 -23.84 12.01
N ILE A 101 -0.38 -22.61 12.28
CA ILE A 101 -1.71 -22.31 12.79
C ILE A 101 -2.77 -22.81 11.84
N LYS A 102 -2.61 -22.58 10.55
CA LYS A 102 -3.53 -23.08 9.53
C LYS A 102 -3.59 -24.62 9.53
N LYS A 103 -2.45 -25.26 9.65
CA LYS A 103 -2.42 -26.73 9.72
C LYS A 103 -3.11 -27.26 10.95
N ASN A 104 -2.95 -26.58 12.08
CA ASN A 104 -3.54 -27.00 13.34
C ASN A 104 -5.04 -26.74 13.41
N ILE A 105 -5.52 -25.77 12.66
CA ILE A 105 -6.93 -25.37 12.63
C ILE A 105 -7.71 -26.16 11.57
N SER A 106 -7.06 -26.52 10.51
CA SER A 106 -7.72 -27.22 9.40
C SER A 106 -7.80 -28.72 9.59
#